data_baad8fbd7d688e77115e88ab97059681
#
_entry.id   baad8fbd7d688e77115e88ab97059681
#
_cell.length_a   1.000
_cell.length_b   1.000
_cell.length_c   1.000
_cell.angle_alpha   90.00
_cell.angle_beta   90.00
_cell.angle_gamma   90.00
#
_symmetry.space_group_name_H-M   'P 1'
#
loop_
_entity.id
_entity.type
_entity.pdbx_description
1 polymer ?
#
loop_
_entity_poly.entity_id
_entity_poly.type
_entity_poly.pdbx_seq_one_letter_code
_entity_poly.pdbx_strand_id
1 'polypeptide(L)'
;TAGGLDGAERRVRAKYLVGCDGPRSAVRESIGRKLVGTEAFHAWAVMDTLAVTDFPDIRTKCAIQSHAGSILHIPREGGHLFRMYVDLGEVPHDDHGAVRETTVETAIEKANEILHPYSLDVKNTAWYSVYEVAHRLTDKFDDAVEEAQVPRVFIAGDACHTHSAKAGQGMNVSMQDGFNLGWKLGQVLEGRSPASLLDTYSAERQVIAQNLIDFDRDWSARMAAKTE
;
A
#
# COMPACT_ATOMS: atom_id res chain seq x y z
N THR A 1 9.65 -7.40 15.00
CA THR A 1 10.62 -8.47 15.22
C THR A 1 10.61 -8.82 16.69
N ALA A 2 9.85 -9.84 17.08
CA ALA A 2 10.04 -10.51 18.34
C ALA A 2 11.51 -10.98 18.38
N GLY A 3 12.24 -10.67 19.44
CA GLY A 3 13.63 -11.02 19.61
C GLY A 3 13.87 -12.49 19.29
N GLY A 4 14.45 -12.73 18.12
CA GLY A 4 14.77 -14.06 17.67
C GLY A 4 15.89 -14.60 18.54
N LEU A 5 15.69 -15.76 19.06
CA LEU A 5 16.73 -16.62 19.59
C LEU A 5 17.77 -16.83 18.46
N ASP A 6 18.91 -16.21 18.59
CA ASP A 6 20.20 -16.48 17.91
C ASP A 6 20.15 -17.21 16.55
N GLY A 7 19.40 -16.72 15.56
CA GLY A 7 19.44 -17.27 14.20
C GLY A 7 19.05 -18.74 14.05
N ALA A 8 18.45 -19.36 15.07
CA ALA A 8 18.05 -20.75 15.03
C ALA A 8 16.87 -20.97 14.08
N GLU A 9 17.05 -21.81 13.07
CA GLU A 9 15.97 -22.22 12.17
C GLU A 9 14.94 -23.06 12.93
N ARG A 10 13.67 -22.70 12.75
CA ARG A 10 12.55 -23.48 13.26
C ARG A 10 11.73 -24.04 12.09
N ARG A 11 11.56 -25.34 12.02
CA ARG A 11 10.72 -26.01 11.03
C ARG A 11 9.31 -26.22 11.59
N VAL A 12 8.31 -25.78 10.83
CA VAL A 12 6.89 -25.96 11.16
C VAL A 12 6.23 -26.76 10.04
N ARG A 13 5.43 -27.78 10.40
CA ARG A 13 4.58 -28.50 9.44
C ARG A 13 3.16 -27.98 9.57
N ALA A 14 2.56 -27.58 8.44
CA ALA A 14 1.18 -27.09 8.36
C ALA A 14 0.46 -27.71 7.17
N LYS A 15 -0.86 -27.78 7.21
CA LYS A 15 -1.70 -28.20 6.08
C LYS A 15 -1.72 -27.13 4.99
N TYR A 16 -1.74 -25.88 5.42
CA TYR A 16 -1.76 -24.69 4.57
C TYR A 16 -0.81 -23.62 5.12
N LEU A 17 -0.29 -22.78 4.25
CA LEU A 17 0.51 -21.59 4.58
C LEU A 17 -0.16 -20.35 3.99
N VAL A 18 -0.18 -19.27 4.72
CA VAL A 18 -0.65 -17.97 4.22
C VAL A 18 0.44 -16.92 4.41
N GLY A 19 0.94 -16.37 3.31
CA GLY A 19 1.91 -15.27 3.29
C GLY A 19 1.20 -13.92 3.31
N CYS A 20 1.27 -13.22 4.45
CA CYS A 20 0.83 -11.82 4.61
C CYS A 20 2.06 -10.94 4.88
N ASP A 21 3.16 -11.21 4.20
CA ASP A 21 4.52 -10.70 4.48
C ASP A 21 4.90 -9.48 3.62
N GLY A 22 3.88 -8.85 3.00
CA GLY A 22 4.01 -7.53 2.40
C GLY A 22 4.63 -7.53 0.99
N PRO A 23 4.95 -6.35 0.45
CA PRO A 23 5.32 -6.19 -0.96
C PRO A 23 6.63 -6.89 -1.33
N ARG A 24 7.50 -7.18 -0.36
CA ARG A 24 8.74 -7.96 -0.52
C ARG A 24 8.56 -9.41 -0.05
N SER A 25 7.40 -9.98 -0.25
CA SER A 25 7.00 -11.31 0.23
C SER A 25 7.97 -12.42 -0.17
N ALA A 26 8.57 -13.04 0.82
CA ALA A 26 9.38 -14.25 0.64
C ALA A 26 8.51 -15.47 0.30
N VAL A 27 7.26 -15.51 0.80
CA VAL A 27 6.30 -16.56 0.47
C VAL A 27 5.95 -16.49 -1.03
N ARG A 28 5.64 -15.30 -1.56
CA ARG A 28 5.40 -15.11 -3.00
C ARG A 28 6.56 -15.64 -3.84
N GLU A 29 7.78 -15.26 -3.49
CA GLU A 29 8.99 -15.72 -4.20
C GLU A 29 9.16 -17.23 -4.12
N SER A 30 8.90 -17.84 -2.96
CA SER A 30 9.04 -19.29 -2.75
C SER A 30 8.09 -20.14 -3.60
N ILE A 31 6.92 -19.57 -3.98
CA ILE A 31 5.95 -20.23 -4.87
C ILE A 31 6.12 -19.79 -6.35
N GLY A 32 7.21 -19.10 -6.67
CA GLY A 32 7.55 -18.70 -8.04
C GLY A 32 6.68 -17.56 -8.61
N ARG A 33 5.88 -16.86 -7.77
CA ARG A 33 5.05 -15.75 -8.23
C ARG A 33 5.84 -14.45 -8.22
N LYS A 34 5.44 -13.53 -9.12
CA LYS A 34 6.08 -12.22 -9.26
C LYS A 34 5.02 -11.13 -9.29
N LEU A 35 5.34 -9.99 -8.72
CA LEU A 35 4.55 -8.77 -8.93
C LEU A 35 4.89 -8.21 -10.31
N VAL A 36 3.88 -8.06 -11.14
CA VAL A 36 3.99 -7.50 -12.50
C VAL A 36 3.13 -6.25 -12.58
N GLY A 37 3.63 -5.21 -13.24
CA GLY A 37 2.92 -3.95 -13.39
C GLY A 37 3.86 -2.79 -13.71
N THR A 38 3.38 -1.59 -13.50
CA THR A 38 4.16 -0.36 -13.71
C THR A 38 5.16 -0.15 -12.58
N GLU A 39 6.35 0.28 -12.92
CA GLU A 39 7.31 0.79 -11.95
C GLU A 39 6.78 2.08 -11.30
N ALA A 40 7.36 2.42 -10.15
CA ALA A 40 7.01 3.67 -9.48
C ALA A 40 7.53 4.85 -10.30
N PHE A 41 6.60 5.62 -10.88
CA PHE A 41 6.97 6.87 -11.57
C PHE A 41 6.73 8.10 -10.71
N HIS A 42 6.25 7.93 -9.47
CA HIS A 42 5.86 9.04 -8.61
C HIS A 42 6.12 8.73 -7.15
N ALA A 43 6.64 9.70 -6.41
CA ALA A 43 6.91 9.56 -4.99
C ALA A 43 6.09 10.55 -4.16
N TRP A 44 5.81 10.13 -2.92
CA TRP A 44 5.06 10.90 -1.94
C TRP A 44 5.78 10.86 -0.60
N ALA A 45 6.06 12.03 -0.05
CA ALA A 45 6.41 12.15 1.35
C ALA A 45 5.14 12.09 2.19
N VAL A 46 5.10 11.20 3.16
CA VAL A 46 3.96 11.07 4.07
C VAL A 46 4.41 11.37 5.48
N MET A 47 3.75 12.31 6.13
CA MET A 47 4.11 12.75 7.47
C MET A 47 2.88 12.94 8.36
N ASP A 48 2.98 12.47 9.60
CA ASP A 48 2.04 12.77 10.67
C ASP A 48 2.65 13.87 11.52
N THR A 49 2.04 15.05 11.49
CA THR A 49 2.65 16.25 12.07
C THR A 49 1.72 16.99 13.03
N LEU A 50 2.34 17.67 13.99
CA LEU A 50 1.76 18.75 14.77
C LEU A 50 2.34 20.05 14.24
N ALA A 51 1.49 20.97 13.81
CA ALA A 51 1.93 22.26 13.27
C ALA A 51 1.01 23.40 13.67
N VAL A 52 1.55 24.61 13.57
CA VAL A 52 0.81 25.86 13.56
C VAL A 52 0.66 26.29 12.10
N THR A 53 -0.55 26.64 11.70
CA THR A 53 -0.85 27.00 10.31
C THR A 53 -2.05 27.96 10.27
N ASP A 54 -2.08 28.79 9.27
CA ASP A 54 -3.22 29.65 8.90
C ASP A 54 -4.06 29.05 7.76
N PHE A 55 -3.75 27.82 7.33
CA PHE A 55 -4.57 27.09 6.35
C PHE A 55 -5.95 26.76 6.96
N PRO A 56 -7.06 27.29 6.39
CA PRO A 56 -8.38 27.24 7.03
C PRO A 56 -8.94 25.83 7.18
N ASP A 57 -8.65 24.94 6.21
CA ASP A 57 -9.21 23.59 6.16
C ASP A 57 -8.34 22.53 6.85
N ILE A 58 -7.45 22.94 7.76
CA ILE A 58 -6.52 22.03 8.46
C ILE A 58 -7.23 20.90 9.23
N ARG A 59 -8.52 21.06 9.55
CA ARG A 59 -9.34 20.03 10.23
C ARG A 59 -10.28 19.27 9.30
N THR A 60 -10.15 19.49 7.99
CA THR A 60 -10.98 18.87 6.95
C THR A 60 -10.11 17.96 6.05
N LYS A 61 -10.60 16.78 5.71
CA LYS A 61 -9.95 15.97 4.66
C LYS A 61 -10.10 16.70 3.33
N CYS A 62 -9.00 17.06 2.72
CA CYS A 62 -9.01 17.77 1.43
C CYS A 62 -7.82 17.37 0.54
N ALA A 63 -8.01 17.54 -0.76
CA ALA A 63 -6.96 17.50 -1.76
C ALA A 63 -6.63 18.95 -2.15
N ILE A 64 -5.36 19.31 -2.04
CA ILE A 64 -4.83 20.64 -2.35
C ILE A 64 -4.03 20.50 -3.64
N GLN A 65 -4.32 21.34 -4.60
CA GLN A 65 -3.61 21.40 -5.87
C GLN A 65 -3.10 22.81 -6.11
N SER A 66 -1.84 22.94 -6.49
CA SER A 66 -1.22 24.19 -6.92
C SER A 66 -0.26 23.93 -8.09
N HIS A 67 0.27 24.99 -8.68
CA HIS A 67 1.32 24.88 -9.70
C HIS A 67 2.63 24.25 -9.15
N ALA A 68 2.82 24.27 -7.82
CA ALA A 68 3.99 23.66 -7.18
C ALA A 68 3.83 22.15 -6.91
N GLY A 69 2.62 21.59 -7.02
CA GLY A 69 2.34 20.18 -6.77
C GLY A 69 1.01 19.97 -6.06
N SER A 70 0.86 18.81 -5.41
CA SER A 70 -0.36 18.46 -4.72
C SER A 70 -0.12 17.92 -3.31
N ILE A 71 -1.11 18.11 -2.42
CA ILE A 71 -1.15 17.52 -1.09
C ILE A 71 -2.50 16.82 -0.89
N LEU A 72 -2.48 15.58 -0.41
CA LEU A 72 -3.66 14.99 0.22
C LEU A 72 -3.51 15.18 1.72
N HIS A 73 -4.43 15.94 2.30
CA HIS A 73 -4.47 16.25 3.72
C HIS A 73 -5.57 15.47 4.43
N ILE A 74 -5.23 14.85 5.56
CA ILE A 74 -6.15 14.01 6.34
C ILE A 74 -5.96 14.31 7.83
N PRO A 75 -6.97 14.88 8.53
CA PRO A 75 -6.94 15.01 9.97
C PRO A 75 -6.80 13.63 10.63
N ARG A 76 -6.00 13.59 11.70
CA ARG A 76 -5.80 12.38 12.50
C ARG A 76 -6.62 12.42 13.78
N GLU A 77 -6.75 11.26 14.39
CA GLU A 77 -7.38 11.09 15.69
C GLU A 77 -6.77 11.99 16.77
N GLY A 78 -7.57 12.36 17.76
CA GLY A 78 -7.14 13.25 18.85
C GLY A 78 -7.21 14.75 18.54
N GLY A 79 -7.53 15.13 17.29
CA GLY A 79 -7.81 16.51 16.90
C GLY A 79 -6.59 17.45 16.80
N HIS A 80 -5.37 16.95 17.04
CA HIS A 80 -4.14 17.74 17.01
C HIS A 80 -3.22 17.40 15.85
N LEU A 81 -3.02 16.10 15.59
CA LEU A 81 -2.23 15.62 14.49
C LEU A 81 -3.03 15.62 13.18
N PHE A 82 -2.31 15.76 12.10
CA PHE A 82 -2.82 15.52 10.75
C PHE A 82 -1.77 14.84 9.90
N ARG A 83 -2.24 14.12 8.89
CA ARG A 83 -1.39 13.44 7.90
C ARG A 83 -1.40 14.23 6.61
N MET A 84 -0.21 14.48 6.08
CA MET A 84 -0.02 15.01 4.74
C MET A 84 0.68 13.99 3.86
N TYR A 85 0.14 13.79 2.67
CA TYR A 85 0.82 13.16 1.54
C TYR A 85 1.27 14.29 0.63
N VAL A 86 2.55 14.60 0.64
CA VAL A 86 3.16 15.69 -0.14
C VAL A 86 3.75 15.12 -1.41
N ASP A 87 3.34 15.64 -2.54
CA ASP A 87 3.82 15.25 -3.85
C ASP A 87 5.30 15.63 -4.03
N LEU A 88 6.16 14.63 -4.22
CA LEU A 88 7.58 14.81 -4.53
C LEU A 88 7.87 14.83 -6.03
N GLY A 89 6.85 14.56 -6.86
CA GLY A 89 6.97 14.54 -8.30
C GLY A 89 7.33 13.18 -8.87
N GLU A 90 7.70 13.19 -10.15
CA GLU A 90 8.11 12.00 -10.89
C GLU A 90 9.48 11.50 -10.42
N VAL A 91 9.60 10.17 -10.30
CA VAL A 91 10.86 9.51 -9.95
C VAL A 91 11.55 9.10 -11.25
N PRO A 92 12.77 9.59 -11.52
CA PRO A 92 13.55 9.17 -12.67
C PRO A 92 13.83 7.65 -12.66
N HIS A 93 13.88 7.02 -13.85
CA HIS A 93 14.17 5.59 -13.96
C HIS A 93 15.54 5.18 -13.39
N ASP A 94 16.47 6.12 -13.34
CA ASP A 94 17.84 5.96 -12.82
C ASP A 94 18.01 6.48 -11.39
N ASP A 95 16.91 6.75 -10.69
CA ASP A 95 16.92 7.26 -9.31
C ASP A 95 17.52 6.25 -8.30
N HIS A 96 17.44 4.95 -8.60
CA HIS A 96 17.95 3.87 -7.75
C HIS A 96 17.49 3.95 -6.28
N GLY A 97 16.36 4.61 -6.02
CA GLY A 97 15.79 4.78 -4.69
C GLY A 97 16.28 6.01 -3.93
N ALA A 98 16.98 6.93 -4.59
CA ALA A 98 17.46 8.16 -3.97
C ALA A 98 16.32 9.03 -3.44
N VAL A 99 15.15 9.00 -4.08
CA VAL A 99 13.96 9.72 -3.60
C VAL A 99 13.56 9.30 -2.17
N ARG A 100 13.89 8.08 -1.74
CA ARG A 100 13.61 7.59 -0.37
C ARG A 100 14.44 8.27 0.70
N GLU A 101 15.57 8.89 0.30
CA GLU A 101 16.45 9.65 1.19
C GLU A 101 15.96 11.10 1.37
N THR A 102 14.83 11.48 0.77
CA THR A 102 14.22 12.79 0.97
C THR A 102 13.97 13.01 2.45
N THR A 103 14.52 14.09 3.00
CA THR A 103 14.39 14.38 4.42
C THR A 103 13.02 14.96 4.77
N VAL A 104 12.66 14.92 6.03
CA VAL A 104 11.41 15.52 6.50
C VAL A 104 11.40 17.03 6.30
N GLU A 105 12.54 17.69 6.44
CA GLU A 105 12.72 19.13 6.22
C GLU A 105 12.41 19.50 4.77
N THR A 106 12.97 18.76 3.81
CA THR A 106 12.68 18.96 2.38
C THR A 106 11.19 18.75 2.06
N ALA A 107 10.56 17.76 2.70
CA ALA A 107 9.12 17.52 2.54
C ALA A 107 8.27 18.67 3.12
N ILE A 108 8.69 19.25 4.24
CA ILE A 108 8.03 20.41 4.87
C ILE A 108 8.19 21.66 3.97
N GLU A 109 9.37 21.90 3.42
CA GLU A 109 9.61 23.00 2.48
C GLU A 109 8.68 22.85 1.26
N LYS A 110 8.60 21.66 0.70
CA LYS A 110 7.71 21.36 -0.43
C LYS A 110 6.24 21.55 -0.07
N ALA A 111 5.84 21.14 1.13
CA ALA A 111 4.47 21.36 1.61
C ALA A 111 4.15 22.86 1.71
N ASN A 112 5.07 23.69 2.19
CA ASN A 112 4.88 25.15 2.26
C ASN A 112 4.80 25.78 0.85
N GLU A 113 5.58 25.31 -0.14
CA GLU A 113 5.45 25.78 -1.52
C GLU A 113 4.05 25.51 -2.08
N ILE A 114 3.52 24.29 -1.84
CA ILE A 114 2.21 23.87 -2.35
C ILE A 114 1.09 24.63 -1.65
N LEU A 115 1.22 24.87 -0.34
CA LEU A 115 0.22 25.55 0.49
C LEU A 115 0.18 27.08 0.29
N HIS A 116 1.21 27.66 -0.36
CA HIS A 116 1.25 29.13 -0.54
C HIS A 116 -0.09 29.67 -1.07
N PRO A 117 -0.68 30.75 -0.49
CA PRO A 117 -0.04 31.72 0.43
C PRO A 117 -0.09 31.37 1.92
N TYR A 118 -0.64 30.21 2.28
CA TYR A 118 -0.69 29.77 3.66
C TYR A 118 0.66 29.27 4.15
N SER A 119 0.90 29.32 5.46
CA SER A 119 2.13 28.87 6.11
C SER A 119 1.89 27.59 6.91
N LEU A 120 2.89 26.73 6.98
CA LEU A 120 2.91 25.52 7.78
C LEU A 120 4.18 25.49 8.64
N ASP A 121 4.04 25.82 9.94
CA ASP A 121 5.12 25.78 10.91
C ASP A 121 5.04 24.45 11.69
N VAL A 122 5.75 23.43 11.23
CA VAL A 122 5.77 22.10 11.85
C VAL A 122 6.54 22.15 13.16
N LYS A 123 5.89 21.82 14.26
CA LYS A 123 6.46 21.77 15.61
C LYS A 123 6.97 20.39 15.99
N ASN A 124 6.35 19.32 15.44
CA ASN A 124 6.77 17.96 15.69
C ASN A 124 6.30 17.06 14.53
N THR A 125 7.12 16.09 14.15
CA THR A 125 6.76 15.03 13.21
C THR A 125 6.75 13.71 13.97
N ALA A 126 5.55 13.18 14.22
CA ALA A 126 5.36 11.94 14.96
C ALA A 126 5.73 10.71 14.11
N TRP A 127 5.60 10.83 12.80
CA TRP A 127 5.94 9.77 11.85
C TRP A 127 6.23 10.36 10.47
N TYR A 128 7.19 9.76 9.76
CA TYR A 128 7.59 10.15 8.41
C TYR A 128 8.00 8.93 7.58
N SER A 129 7.63 8.93 6.30
CA SER A 129 8.11 7.94 5.33
C SER A 129 7.95 8.47 3.91
N VAL A 130 8.78 7.99 2.98
CA VAL A 130 8.63 8.23 1.56
C VAL A 130 8.10 6.97 0.88
N TYR A 131 7.05 7.13 0.08
CA TYR A 131 6.41 6.07 -0.69
C TYR A 131 6.61 6.28 -2.18
N GLU A 132 7.17 5.30 -2.83
CA GLU A 132 7.12 5.17 -4.28
C GLU A 132 5.87 4.40 -4.66
N VAL A 133 5.08 4.98 -5.54
CA VAL A 133 3.82 4.40 -5.98
C VAL A 133 4.07 3.44 -7.13
N ALA A 134 3.77 2.17 -6.94
CA ALA A 134 3.80 1.15 -7.98
C ALA A 134 2.47 0.39 -8.00
N HIS A 135 1.89 0.28 -9.19
CA HIS A 135 0.70 -0.52 -9.42
C HIS A 135 1.12 -1.89 -9.93
N ARG A 136 1.12 -2.89 -9.06
CA ARG A 136 1.59 -4.24 -9.38
C ARG A 136 0.61 -5.29 -8.87
N LEU A 137 0.50 -6.37 -9.61
CA LEU A 137 -0.37 -7.52 -9.30
C LEU A 137 0.35 -8.81 -9.62
N THR A 138 0.10 -9.87 -8.85
CA THR A 138 0.51 -11.23 -9.21
C THR A 138 -0.53 -11.88 -10.13
N ASP A 139 -0.08 -12.84 -10.93
CA ASP A 139 -0.95 -13.64 -11.81
C ASP A 139 -1.91 -14.55 -11.05
N LYS A 140 -1.51 -15.04 -9.86
CA LYS A 140 -2.32 -15.83 -8.94
C LYS A 140 -1.95 -15.52 -7.49
N PHE A 141 -2.87 -15.78 -6.58
CA PHE A 141 -2.69 -15.59 -5.13
C PHE A 141 -2.44 -16.89 -4.38
N ASP A 142 -2.01 -17.93 -5.10
CA ASP A 142 -1.72 -19.26 -4.61
C ASP A 142 -0.62 -19.96 -5.41
N ASP A 143 -0.21 -21.17 -4.95
CA ASP A 143 0.85 -21.99 -5.55
C ASP A 143 0.35 -22.95 -6.64
N ALA A 144 -0.94 -22.94 -7.01
CA ALA A 144 -1.46 -23.84 -8.03
C ALA A 144 -0.92 -23.47 -9.43
N VAL A 145 -0.26 -24.41 -10.09
CA VAL A 145 0.28 -24.26 -11.45
C VAL A 145 -0.68 -24.84 -12.47
N GLU A 146 -1.33 -25.95 -12.16
CA GLU A 146 -2.30 -26.65 -13.03
C GLU A 146 -3.74 -26.42 -12.53
N GLU A 147 -4.72 -26.47 -13.43
CA GLU A 147 -6.14 -26.26 -13.11
C GLU A 147 -6.71 -27.23 -12.05
N ALA A 148 -6.18 -28.45 -11.96
CA ALA A 148 -6.66 -29.46 -11.01
C ALA A 148 -5.84 -29.54 -9.71
N GLN A 149 -4.82 -28.70 -9.55
CA GLN A 149 -3.98 -28.69 -8.36
C GLN A 149 -4.66 -27.95 -7.23
N VAL A 150 -4.92 -28.63 -6.11
CA VAL A 150 -5.43 -27.99 -4.89
C VAL A 150 -4.30 -27.18 -4.25
N PRO A 151 -4.46 -25.85 -4.12
CA PRO A 151 -3.44 -24.99 -3.55
C PRO A 151 -3.21 -25.27 -2.06
N ARG A 152 -1.97 -25.11 -1.63
CA ARG A 152 -1.54 -25.28 -0.23
C ARG A 152 -0.87 -24.06 0.33
N VAL A 153 -0.36 -23.19 -0.52
CA VAL A 153 0.28 -21.94 -0.14
C VAL A 153 -0.48 -20.80 -0.79
N PHE A 154 -0.87 -19.82 0.04
CA PHE A 154 -1.61 -18.63 -0.38
C PHE A 154 -0.84 -17.39 0.00
N ILE A 155 -1.09 -16.31 -0.72
CA ILE A 155 -0.62 -14.97 -0.41
C ILE A 155 -1.83 -14.02 -0.31
N ALA A 156 -1.72 -12.96 0.51
CA ALA A 156 -2.79 -12.01 0.74
C ALA A 156 -2.26 -10.59 0.92
N GLY A 157 -3.06 -9.60 0.57
CA GLY A 157 -2.73 -8.17 0.70
C GLY A 157 -1.54 -7.76 -0.16
N ASP A 158 -0.64 -6.95 0.38
CA ASP A 158 0.52 -6.42 -0.34
C ASP A 158 1.49 -7.50 -0.87
N ALA A 159 1.38 -8.74 -0.39
CA ALA A 159 2.08 -9.87 -0.97
C ALA A 159 1.54 -10.21 -2.38
N CYS A 160 0.30 -9.86 -2.70
CA CYS A 160 -0.36 -10.12 -3.98
C CYS A 160 -0.42 -8.89 -4.89
N HIS A 161 -0.69 -7.72 -4.32
CA HIS A 161 -0.96 -6.50 -5.07
C HIS A 161 -0.46 -5.26 -4.34
N THR A 162 0.04 -4.30 -5.10
CA THR A 162 0.44 -2.99 -4.59
C THR A 162 -0.21 -1.88 -5.42
N HIS A 163 -0.55 -0.78 -4.78
CA HIS A 163 -1.20 0.39 -5.36
C HIS A 163 -0.88 1.63 -4.53
N SER A 164 -1.32 2.82 -4.96
CA SER A 164 -1.09 4.03 -4.19
C SER A 164 -1.98 4.11 -2.94
N ALA A 165 -1.60 5.00 -2.03
CA ALA A 165 -2.41 5.29 -0.85
C ALA A 165 -3.55 6.30 -1.14
N LYS A 166 -3.63 6.88 -2.35
CA LYS A 166 -4.53 7.98 -2.70
C LYS A 166 -6.01 7.60 -2.65
N ALA A 167 -6.34 6.40 -3.12
CA ALA A 167 -7.70 5.88 -3.04
C ALA A 167 -8.12 5.55 -1.60
N GLY A 168 -7.16 5.32 -0.69
CA GLY A 168 -7.43 4.95 0.70
C GLY A 168 -8.12 3.59 0.88
N GLN A 169 -8.06 2.70 -0.12
CA GLN A 169 -8.79 1.43 -0.14
C GLN A 169 -7.89 0.20 0.06
N GLY A 170 -6.56 0.36 0.06
CA GLY A 170 -5.64 -0.78 0.11
C GLY A 170 -5.81 -1.66 1.33
N MET A 171 -5.85 -1.07 2.52
CA MET A 171 -6.08 -1.81 3.75
C MET A 171 -7.42 -2.58 3.70
N ASN A 172 -8.48 -1.97 3.17
CA ASN A 172 -9.79 -2.61 3.06
C ASN A 172 -9.75 -3.84 2.16
N VAL A 173 -9.11 -3.75 0.99
CA VAL A 173 -8.97 -4.88 0.06
C VAL A 173 -8.08 -5.97 0.66
N SER A 174 -6.97 -5.62 1.33
CA SER A 174 -6.11 -6.59 2.02
C SER A 174 -6.84 -7.32 3.16
N MET A 175 -7.67 -6.61 3.94
CA MET A 175 -8.52 -7.25 4.97
C MET A 175 -9.57 -8.17 4.35
N GLN A 176 -10.15 -7.79 3.21
CA GLN A 176 -11.10 -8.62 2.48
C GLN A 176 -10.44 -9.88 1.91
N ASP A 177 -9.17 -9.83 1.47
CA ASP A 177 -8.41 -11.01 1.06
C ASP A 177 -8.30 -11.98 2.24
N GLY A 178 -7.85 -11.49 3.39
CA GLY A 178 -7.73 -12.29 4.60
C GLY A 178 -9.06 -12.89 5.06
N PHE A 179 -10.15 -12.12 4.99
CA PHE A 179 -11.48 -12.62 5.33
C PHE A 179 -11.95 -13.69 4.34
N ASN A 180 -11.82 -13.44 3.02
CA ASN A 180 -12.23 -14.38 1.97
C ASN A 180 -11.50 -15.72 2.09
N LEU A 181 -10.18 -15.69 2.27
CA LEU A 181 -9.38 -16.90 2.46
C LEU A 181 -9.67 -17.58 3.79
N GLY A 182 -9.83 -16.81 4.87
CA GLY A 182 -10.00 -17.34 6.23
C GLY A 182 -11.24 -18.19 6.37
N TRP A 183 -12.41 -17.72 5.88
CA TRP A 183 -13.62 -18.53 5.98
C TRP A 183 -13.56 -19.78 5.08
N LYS A 184 -12.96 -19.70 3.90
CA LYS A 184 -12.78 -20.83 2.99
C LYS A 184 -11.88 -21.90 3.62
N LEU A 185 -10.75 -21.49 4.20
CA LEU A 185 -9.88 -22.40 4.95
C LEU A 185 -10.60 -23.05 6.13
N GLY A 186 -11.40 -22.29 6.88
CA GLY A 186 -12.22 -22.80 7.97
C GLY A 186 -13.18 -23.89 7.49
N GLN A 187 -13.93 -23.67 6.41
CA GLN A 187 -14.88 -24.65 5.86
C GLN A 187 -14.18 -25.95 5.40
N VAL A 188 -13.01 -25.82 4.75
CA VAL A 188 -12.25 -26.99 4.27
C VAL A 188 -11.59 -27.74 5.43
N LEU A 189 -11.01 -27.05 6.40
CA LEU A 189 -10.35 -27.67 7.57
C LEU A 189 -11.32 -28.41 8.49
N GLU A 190 -12.55 -27.91 8.59
CA GLU A 190 -13.63 -28.55 9.34
C GLU A 190 -14.36 -29.64 8.56
N GLY A 191 -13.96 -29.90 7.30
CA GLY A 191 -14.58 -30.90 6.45
C GLY A 191 -15.99 -30.57 5.96
N ARG A 192 -16.40 -29.30 6.06
CA ARG A 192 -17.73 -28.82 5.61
C ARG A 192 -17.78 -28.53 4.12
N SER A 193 -16.63 -28.34 3.50
CA SER A 193 -16.52 -28.06 2.07
C SER A 193 -15.33 -28.81 1.47
N PRO A 194 -15.39 -29.17 0.17
CA PRO A 194 -14.27 -29.80 -0.51
C PRO A 194 -13.09 -28.82 -0.68
N ALA A 195 -11.89 -29.35 -0.82
CA ALA A 195 -10.68 -28.54 -0.95
C ALA A 195 -10.70 -27.63 -2.19
N SER A 196 -11.46 -27.98 -3.24
CA SER A 196 -11.67 -27.15 -4.43
C SER A 196 -12.32 -25.79 -4.15
N LEU A 197 -12.94 -25.59 -2.97
CA LEU A 197 -13.40 -24.26 -2.56
C LEU A 197 -12.23 -23.26 -2.52
N LEU A 198 -11.02 -23.71 -2.22
CA LEU A 198 -9.85 -22.84 -2.13
C LEU A 198 -9.38 -22.31 -3.49
N ASP A 199 -9.71 -23.00 -4.59
CA ASP A 199 -9.38 -22.56 -5.95
C ASP A 199 -10.07 -21.25 -6.31
N THR A 200 -11.22 -20.99 -5.68
CA THR A 200 -12.00 -19.76 -5.92
C THR A 200 -11.37 -18.50 -5.31
N TYR A 201 -10.45 -18.64 -4.34
CA TYR A 201 -9.82 -17.50 -3.67
C TYR A 201 -9.07 -16.59 -4.65
N SER A 202 -8.15 -17.15 -5.40
CA SER A 202 -7.34 -16.41 -6.37
C SER A 202 -8.23 -15.75 -7.45
N ALA A 203 -9.17 -16.50 -8.01
CA ALA A 203 -10.06 -16.01 -9.06
C ALA A 203 -10.96 -14.85 -8.60
N GLU A 204 -11.50 -14.93 -7.39
CA GLU A 204 -12.35 -13.86 -6.83
C GLU A 204 -11.55 -12.62 -6.45
N ARG A 205 -10.39 -12.80 -5.79
CA ARG A 205 -9.66 -11.68 -5.21
C ARG A 205 -8.79 -10.93 -6.21
N GLN A 206 -8.26 -11.62 -7.21
CA GLN A 206 -7.47 -11.01 -8.27
C GLN A 206 -8.27 -9.97 -9.06
N VAL A 207 -9.52 -10.26 -9.38
CA VAL A 207 -10.42 -9.31 -10.08
C VAL A 207 -10.64 -8.05 -9.24
N ILE A 208 -10.84 -8.21 -7.93
CA ILE A 208 -11.04 -7.06 -7.03
C ILE A 208 -9.76 -6.21 -6.91
N ALA A 209 -8.60 -6.86 -6.80
CA ALA A 209 -7.32 -6.17 -6.75
C ALA A 209 -7.03 -5.42 -8.07
N GLN A 210 -7.32 -6.03 -9.23
CA GLN A 210 -7.17 -5.37 -10.52
C GLN A 210 -8.09 -4.14 -10.63
N ASN A 211 -9.36 -4.27 -10.24
CA ASN A 211 -10.31 -3.15 -10.26
C ASN A 211 -9.83 -2.00 -9.37
N LEU A 212 -9.25 -2.30 -8.19
CA LEU A 212 -8.68 -1.28 -7.33
C LEU A 212 -7.48 -0.59 -8.00
N ILE A 213 -6.58 -1.35 -8.62
CA ILE A 213 -5.40 -0.82 -9.32
C ILE A 213 -5.82 0.11 -10.45
N ASP A 214 -6.81 -0.28 -11.26
CA ASP A 214 -7.31 0.52 -12.37
C ASP A 214 -7.97 1.81 -11.88
N PHE A 215 -8.80 1.71 -10.85
CA PHE A 215 -9.41 2.88 -10.20
C PHE A 215 -8.35 3.83 -9.62
N ASP A 216 -7.37 3.30 -8.90
CA ASP A 216 -6.32 4.10 -8.26
C ASP A 216 -5.41 4.79 -9.27
N ARG A 217 -5.14 4.13 -10.42
CA ARG A 217 -4.41 4.72 -11.54
C ARG A 217 -5.13 5.93 -12.12
N ASP A 218 -6.42 5.78 -12.42
CA ASP A 218 -7.26 6.86 -12.96
C ASP A 218 -7.39 8.01 -11.96
N TRP A 219 -7.62 7.69 -10.70
CA TRP A 219 -7.69 8.66 -9.61
C TRP A 219 -6.38 9.43 -9.45
N SER A 220 -5.25 8.70 -9.44
CA SER A 220 -3.91 9.29 -9.33
C SER A 220 -3.58 10.22 -10.48
N ALA A 221 -3.94 9.84 -11.69
CA ALA A 221 -3.74 10.68 -12.89
C ALA A 221 -4.55 11.99 -12.81
N ARG A 222 -5.79 11.92 -12.36
CA ARG A 222 -6.64 13.12 -12.17
C ARG A 222 -6.10 14.05 -11.07
N MET A 223 -5.56 13.48 -9.99
CA MET A 223 -4.97 14.27 -8.92
C MET A 223 -3.62 14.90 -9.29
N ALA A 224 -2.88 14.28 -10.21
CA ALA A 224 -1.60 14.81 -10.71
C ALA A 224 -1.78 15.81 -11.88
N ALA A 225 -2.99 15.91 -12.46
CA ALA A 225 -3.26 16.88 -13.52
C ALA A 225 -3.05 18.29 -12.99
N LYS A 226 -2.14 19.04 -13.65
CA LYS A 226 -1.90 20.45 -13.32
C LYS A 226 -3.14 21.25 -13.70
N THR A 227 -3.56 22.13 -12.81
CA THR A 227 -4.54 23.18 -13.17
C THR A 227 -3.88 24.12 -14.17
N GLU A 228 -4.50 24.25 -15.35
CA GLU A 228 -4.12 25.26 -16.35
C GLU A 228 -4.32 26.69 -15.82
#